data_8361f01c7d771300ee404bc7d4bc8f1f
#
_entry.id   8361f01c7d771300ee404bc7d4bc8f1f
#
_cell.length_a   1.000
_cell.length_b   1.000
_cell.length_c   1.000
_cell.angle_alpha   90.00
_cell.angle_beta   90.00
_cell.angle_gamma   90.00
#
_symmetry.space_group_name_H-M   'P 1'
#
loop_
_entity.id
_entity.type
_entity.pdbx_description
1 polymer ?
#
loop_
_entity_poly.entity_id
_entity_poly.type
_entity_poly.pdbx_seq_one_letter_code
_entity_poly.pdbx_strand_id
1 'polypeptide(L)'
;MYVKCTLAMVLLLFANIAAAQQMSMPGMENSVGYFSSGTSLEPKNTGETAPMVHKPIGSWTLLFHANSFLVDIQQSGPRGFDKMFAPNWLMPMIVRQSGRHTLMFRTMFSLEPATVTERRYPLLFQSGETAFGLPVVDGQHPHDLIMEISGRYDFNVSERTQLYVYGGPVAEPALGPPAFPHRASASENPLAVLGHHQEDSTHISNNVVTLGVISGPVQLEASTFRGTEPNENRWNFDGGAPNSFSSRLTVAASGNLVGQFSMGRINNREALEPNLDTLRTTASVIHYKRFSSGYVASSLIWGRNKDMESHERRIFNAYTLESTVNFLTKNWAWTRIENVDRDQTLVAGETPEAVHVGEEPIGRVQAFTFGYGRDLPVPWSSVKLGLGVQATVYGVPPVLKPIYGDRPTGVAFFLRLRPAGNMAQHMQMMHGH
;
A
#
# COMPACT_ATOMS: atom_id res chain seq x y z
N MET A 1 20.14 -17.89 -11.32
CA MET A 1 19.53 -18.20 -12.64
C MET A 1 18.05 -17.79 -12.71
N TYR A 2 17.32 -17.81 -11.61
CA TYR A 2 15.87 -17.47 -11.56
C TYR A 2 15.55 -15.99 -11.76
N VAL A 3 16.38 -15.06 -11.32
CA VAL A 3 16.15 -13.59 -11.46
C VAL A 3 16.09 -13.14 -12.93
N LYS A 4 16.84 -13.79 -13.82
CA LYS A 4 16.86 -13.44 -15.27
C LYS A 4 15.55 -13.82 -16.00
N CYS A 5 14.88 -14.89 -15.57
CA CYS A 5 13.59 -15.31 -16.17
C CYS A 5 12.42 -14.45 -15.71
N THR A 6 12.44 -13.99 -14.47
CA THR A 6 11.36 -13.18 -13.88
C THR A 6 11.29 -11.77 -14.49
N LEU A 7 12.43 -11.16 -14.72
CA LEU A 7 12.50 -9.85 -15.37
C LEU A 7 12.00 -9.92 -16.84
N ALA A 8 12.29 -11.01 -17.55
CA ALA A 8 11.81 -11.21 -18.93
C ALA A 8 10.29 -11.44 -19.00
N MET A 9 9.71 -12.11 -18.01
CA MET A 9 8.26 -12.38 -17.98
C MET A 9 7.44 -11.12 -17.66
N VAL A 10 7.94 -10.25 -16.79
CA VAL A 10 7.33 -8.93 -16.51
C VAL A 10 7.44 -8.03 -17.75
N LEU A 11 8.55 -8.02 -18.47
CA LEU A 11 8.74 -7.25 -19.70
C LEU A 11 7.83 -7.71 -20.86
N LEU A 12 7.52 -8.99 -20.96
CA LEU A 12 6.63 -9.52 -22.02
C LEU A 12 5.15 -9.13 -21.82
N LEU A 13 4.70 -8.92 -20.59
CA LEU A 13 3.33 -8.46 -20.28
C LEU A 13 3.09 -7.01 -20.72
N PHE A 14 4.14 -6.17 -20.79
CA PHE A 14 4.02 -4.76 -21.18
C PHE A 14 4.08 -4.51 -22.68
N ALA A 15 4.51 -5.45 -23.50
CA ALA A 15 4.87 -5.22 -24.91
C ALA A 15 3.68 -4.92 -25.87
N ASN A 16 2.43 -5.16 -25.46
CA ASN A 16 1.26 -5.08 -26.35
C ASN A 16 0.20 -4.04 -25.94
N ILE A 17 0.51 -3.08 -25.07
CA ILE A 17 -0.45 -2.07 -24.61
C ILE A 17 -0.16 -0.72 -25.32
N ALA A 18 -0.43 -0.63 -26.60
CA ALA A 18 -0.32 0.62 -27.37
C ALA A 18 -1.71 1.26 -27.58
N ALA A 19 -1.78 2.57 -27.38
CA ALA A 19 -2.89 3.51 -27.65
C ALA A 19 -4.11 3.41 -26.71
N ALA A 20 -4.12 4.25 -25.67
CA ALA A 20 -5.31 4.54 -24.88
C ALA A 20 -5.50 6.06 -24.70
N GLN A 21 -6.73 6.52 -24.85
CA GLN A 21 -7.13 7.93 -24.67
C GLN A 21 -7.28 8.26 -23.17
N GLN A 22 -7.08 9.54 -22.84
CA GLN A 22 -7.34 10.07 -21.51
C GLN A 22 -8.84 9.98 -21.21
N MET A 23 -9.22 9.13 -20.24
CA MET A 23 -10.58 9.07 -19.71
C MET A 23 -10.50 9.08 -18.18
N SER A 24 -11.36 9.89 -17.54
CA SER A 24 -11.79 9.61 -16.17
C SER A 24 -12.26 8.15 -16.10
N MET A 25 -12.10 7.48 -14.97
CA MET A 25 -12.60 6.10 -14.83
C MET A 25 -14.10 6.07 -15.18
N PRO A 26 -14.54 5.29 -16.19
CA PRO A 26 -15.94 5.24 -16.59
C PRO A 26 -16.80 4.84 -15.37
N GLY A 27 -17.89 5.61 -15.14
CA GLY A 27 -18.77 5.38 -13.99
C GLY A 27 -18.31 5.94 -12.66
N MET A 28 -17.11 6.51 -12.61
CA MET A 28 -16.56 7.19 -11.42
C MET A 28 -16.45 8.70 -11.61
N GLU A 29 -17.09 9.24 -12.64
CA GLU A 29 -17.12 10.68 -12.95
C GLU A 29 -17.70 11.50 -11.79
N ASN A 30 -18.67 10.90 -11.08
CA ASN A 30 -19.30 11.46 -9.90
C ASN A 30 -18.57 11.06 -8.59
N SER A 31 -17.46 10.32 -8.66
CA SER A 31 -16.69 9.97 -7.49
C SER A 31 -16.12 11.21 -6.83
N VAL A 32 -16.26 11.28 -5.52
CA VAL A 32 -15.73 12.37 -4.69
C VAL A 32 -14.21 12.35 -4.58
N GLY A 33 -13.57 11.20 -4.91
CA GLY A 33 -12.12 11.02 -4.88
C GLY A 33 -11.65 10.03 -5.94
N TYR A 34 -10.35 9.76 -5.95
CA TYR A 34 -9.70 8.74 -6.76
C TYR A 34 -9.60 7.44 -5.94
N PHE A 35 -10.18 6.35 -6.46
CA PHE A 35 -10.05 5.03 -5.82
C PHE A 35 -8.64 4.49 -6.02
N SER A 36 -7.94 4.31 -4.92
CA SER A 36 -6.53 3.92 -4.89
C SER A 36 -6.36 2.42 -4.59
N SER A 37 -6.71 1.98 -3.38
CA SER A 37 -6.78 0.56 -3.00
C SER A 37 -8.13 0.23 -2.37
N GLY A 38 -8.65 -0.97 -2.54
CA GLY A 38 -9.98 -1.35 -2.05
C GLY A 38 -11.05 -0.35 -2.47
N THR A 39 -11.70 0.24 -1.48
CA THR A 39 -12.67 1.33 -1.62
C THR A 39 -12.15 2.66 -1.05
N SER A 40 -10.88 2.71 -0.64
CA SER A 40 -10.24 3.89 -0.06
C SER A 40 -9.99 4.98 -1.12
N LEU A 41 -10.03 6.23 -0.68
CA LEU A 41 -9.95 7.39 -1.56
C LEU A 41 -8.68 8.20 -1.34
N GLU A 42 -8.07 8.60 -2.44
CA GLU A 42 -7.16 9.74 -2.54
C GLU A 42 -7.88 10.98 -3.13
N PRO A 43 -7.28 12.17 -3.07
CA PRO A 43 -7.82 13.34 -3.74
C PRO A 43 -8.13 13.06 -5.22
N LYS A 44 -9.25 13.59 -5.74
CA LYS A 44 -9.71 13.32 -7.12
C LYS A 44 -8.62 13.64 -8.17
N ASN A 45 -7.88 14.70 -7.94
CA ASN A 45 -6.85 15.16 -8.88
C ASN A 45 -5.61 14.25 -8.93
N THR A 46 -5.45 13.30 -7.99
CA THR A 46 -4.39 12.27 -8.05
C THR A 46 -4.54 11.42 -9.32
N GLY A 47 -5.76 11.13 -9.74
CA GLY A 47 -6.04 10.35 -10.94
C GLY A 47 -5.47 10.94 -12.23
N GLU A 48 -5.22 12.24 -12.29
CA GLU A 48 -4.66 12.92 -13.47
C GLU A 48 -3.21 12.49 -13.77
N THR A 49 -2.48 12.02 -12.75
CA THR A 49 -1.06 11.65 -12.86
C THR A 49 -0.78 10.19 -12.50
N ALA A 50 -1.81 9.45 -12.12
CA ALA A 50 -1.67 8.03 -11.81
C ALA A 50 -1.08 7.26 -13.02
N PRO A 51 -0.07 6.39 -12.82
CA PRO A 51 0.55 5.61 -13.89
C PRO A 51 -0.34 4.43 -14.29
N MET A 52 -1.55 4.74 -14.74
CA MET A 52 -2.56 3.77 -15.14
C MET A 52 -2.81 3.84 -16.65
N VAL A 53 -2.88 2.69 -17.29
CA VAL A 53 -3.22 2.54 -18.70
C VAL A 53 -4.70 2.20 -18.83
N HIS A 54 -5.39 2.87 -19.74
CA HIS A 54 -6.80 2.66 -20.03
C HIS A 54 -6.96 2.20 -21.48
N LYS A 55 -7.72 1.13 -21.72
CA LYS A 55 -8.01 0.60 -23.05
C LYS A 55 -9.49 0.24 -23.18
N PRO A 56 -10.25 0.89 -24.05
CA PRO A 56 -11.64 0.49 -24.34
C PRO A 56 -11.66 -0.86 -25.07
N ILE A 57 -12.57 -1.75 -24.66
CA ILE A 57 -12.84 -3.06 -25.26
C ILE A 57 -14.34 -3.27 -25.33
N GLY A 58 -14.96 -2.89 -26.44
CA GLY A 58 -16.40 -2.88 -26.61
C GLY A 58 -17.08 -1.95 -25.59
N SER A 59 -18.01 -2.47 -24.79
CA SER A 59 -18.70 -1.71 -23.72
C SER A 59 -17.93 -1.71 -22.38
N TRP A 60 -16.74 -2.26 -22.35
CA TRP A 60 -15.87 -2.32 -21.17
C TRP A 60 -14.65 -1.43 -21.33
N THR A 61 -14.07 -0.99 -20.23
CA THR A 61 -12.75 -0.36 -20.20
C THR A 61 -11.82 -1.24 -19.37
N LEU A 62 -10.74 -1.70 -19.99
CA LEU A 62 -9.62 -2.33 -19.30
C LEU A 62 -8.73 -1.25 -18.69
N LEU A 63 -8.39 -1.41 -17.44
CA LEU A 63 -7.46 -0.57 -16.70
C LEU A 63 -6.29 -1.44 -16.25
N PHE A 64 -5.08 -0.89 -16.28
CA PHE A 64 -3.89 -1.60 -15.84
C PHE A 64 -2.97 -0.68 -15.07
N HIS A 65 -2.66 -1.07 -13.85
CA HIS A 65 -1.72 -0.40 -12.96
C HIS A 65 -0.70 -1.40 -12.46
N ALA A 66 0.56 -1.00 -12.32
CA ALA A 66 1.63 -1.85 -11.82
C ALA A 66 2.80 -1.03 -11.30
N ASN A 67 3.56 -1.58 -10.39
CA ASN A 67 4.85 -1.04 -9.97
C ASN A 67 5.79 -2.19 -9.61
N SER A 68 7.06 -2.06 -9.93
CA SER A 68 8.08 -3.04 -9.59
C SER A 68 9.40 -2.34 -9.33
N PHE A 69 10.09 -2.81 -8.30
CA PHE A 69 11.42 -2.33 -7.96
C PHE A 69 12.41 -3.49 -7.95
N LEU A 70 13.65 -3.24 -8.31
CA LEU A 70 14.79 -4.10 -7.98
C LEU A 70 15.66 -3.30 -7.03
N VAL A 71 15.73 -3.73 -5.80
CA VAL A 71 16.32 -3.00 -4.66
C VAL A 71 17.57 -3.71 -4.20
N ASP A 72 18.63 -2.95 -3.99
CA ASP A 72 19.81 -3.33 -3.20
C ASP A 72 19.81 -2.45 -1.94
N ILE A 73 19.56 -3.04 -0.78
CA ILE A 73 19.56 -2.35 0.51
C ILE A 73 20.78 -2.75 1.32
N GLN A 74 21.38 -1.76 1.98
CA GLN A 74 22.52 -1.91 2.88
C GLN A 74 22.20 -1.20 4.19
N GLN A 75 22.29 -1.93 5.31
CA GLN A 75 21.92 -1.43 6.63
C GLN A 75 23.12 -1.53 7.59
N SER A 76 23.32 -0.48 8.39
CA SER A 76 24.35 -0.44 9.43
C SER A 76 23.80 -0.87 10.79
N GLY A 77 24.71 -1.10 11.74
CA GLY A 77 24.41 -1.49 13.11
C GLY A 77 24.42 -3.00 13.31
N PRO A 78 24.37 -3.46 14.58
CA PRO A 78 24.48 -4.88 14.92
C PRO A 78 23.40 -5.77 14.30
N ARG A 79 22.22 -5.22 13.98
CA ARG A 79 21.09 -5.91 13.35
C ARG A 79 20.86 -5.50 11.90
N GLY A 80 21.78 -4.73 11.34
CA GLY A 80 21.72 -4.37 9.91
C GLY A 80 21.96 -5.59 9.03
N PHE A 81 21.24 -5.66 7.92
CA PHE A 81 21.33 -6.75 6.96
C PHE A 81 21.26 -6.21 5.53
N ASP A 82 22.13 -6.74 4.67
CA ASP A 82 22.22 -6.34 3.27
C ASP A 82 21.51 -7.36 2.39
N LYS A 83 20.69 -6.90 1.45
CA LYS A 83 19.95 -7.80 0.57
C LYS A 83 19.53 -7.16 -0.74
N MET A 84 19.56 -7.97 -1.81
CA MET A 84 18.90 -7.65 -3.07
C MET A 84 17.56 -8.39 -3.17
N PHE A 85 16.48 -7.66 -3.48
CA PHE A 85 15.13 -8.18 -3.59
C PHE A 85 14.29 -7.32 -4.55
N ALA A 86 13.12 -7.82 -4.96
CA ALA A 86 12.28 -7.08 -5.89
C ALA A 86 10.81 -7.05 -5.44
N PRO A 87 10.39 -6.03 -4.68
CA PRO A 87 8.98 -5.82 -4.39
C PRO A 87 8.23 -5.39 -5.66
N ASN A 88 7.05 -5.95 -5.85
CA ASN A 88 6.31 -5.73 -7.08
C ASN A 88 4.83 -6.07 -6.94
N TRP A 89 4.01 -5.44 -7.77
CA TRP A 89 2.60 -5.77 -7.92
C TRP A 89 2.08 -5.34 -9.29
N LEU A 90 1.01 -6.01 -9.73
CA LEU A 90 0.28 -5.67 -10.95
C LEU A 90 -1.22 -5.82 -10.70
N MET A 91 -2.01 -4.88 -11.21
CA MET A 91 -3.44 -4.76 -10.94
C MET A 91 -4.23 -4.50 -12.24
N PRO A 92 -4.64 -5.55 -12.96
CA PRO A 92 -5.61 -5.43 -14.03
C PRO A 92 -7.02 -5.26 -13.47
N MET A 93 -7.78 -4.36 -14.11
CA MET A 93 -9.18 -4.08 -13.77
C MET A 93 -10.00 -4.00 -15.05
N ILE A 94 -11.29 -4.32 -14.96
CA ILE A 94 -12.24 -4.11 -16.04
C ILE A 94 -13.49 -3.44 -15.49
N VAL A 95 -13.93 -2.36 -16.15
CA VAL A 95 -15.05 -1.54 -15.72
C VAL A 95 -16.08 -1.42 -16.84
N ARG A 96 -17.36 -1.52 -16.49
CA ARG A 96 -18.48 -1.24 -17.40
C ARG A 96 -19.48 -0.32 -16.71
N GLN A 97 -19.81 0.76 -17.40
CA GLN A 97 -20.92 1.64 -17.01
C GLN A 97 -22.11 1.43 -17.95
N SER A 98 -23.31 1.36 -17.38
CA SER A 98 -24.57 1.25 -18.12
C SER A 98 -25.67 2.02 -17.39
N GLY A 99 -26.03 3.20 -17.86
CA GLY A 99 -26.98 4.07 -17.20
C GLY A 99 -26.55 4.44 -15.77
N ARG A 100 -27.37 4.05 -14.79
CA ARG A 100 -27.11 4.31 -13.36
C ARG A 100 -26.21 3.25 -12.69
N HIS A 101 -25.75 2.25 -13.44
CA HIS A 101 -25.05 1.09 -12.91
C HIS A 101 -23.59 1.11 -13.36
N THR A 102 -22.67 0.85 -12.45
CA THR A 102 -21.26 0.59 -12.75
C THR A 102 -20.87 -0.75 -12.15
N LEU A 103 -20.21 -1.57 -12.96
CA LEU A 103 -19.66 -2.84 -12.53
C LEU A 103 -18.15 -2.82 -12.77
N MET A 104 -17.37 -3.18 -11.75
CA MET A 104 -15.92 -3.29 -11.80
C MET A 104 -15.50 -4.66 -11.28
N PHE A 105 -14.56 -5.30 -11.98
CA PHE A 105 -13.79 -6.42 -11.46
C PHE A 105 -12.33 -6.01 -11.38
N ARG A 106 -11.68 -6.35 -10.28
CA ARG A 106 -10.28 -6.04 -10.02
C ARG A 106 -9.57 -7.27 -9.49
N THR A 107 -8.38 -7.50 -10.02
CA THR A 107 -7.45 -8.48 -9.48
C THR A 107 -6.10 -7.80 -9.25
N MET A 108 -5.38 -8.25 -8.26
CA MET A 108 -4.03 -7.79 -7.98
C MET A 108 -3.15 -8.97 -7.64
N PHE A 109 -1.95 -8.98 -8.22
CA PHE A 109 -0.98 -10.06 -8.07
C PHE A 109 0.39 -9.50 -7.69
N SER A 110 1.15 -10.30 -6.94
CA SER A 110 2.57 -10.02 -6.67
C SER A 110 3.42 -11.25 -6.95
N LEU A 111 4.61 -11.03 -7.48
CA LEU A 111 5.64 -12.07 -7.64
C LEU A 111 6.64 -12.05 -6.47
N GLU A 112 6.36 -11.33 -5.39
CA GLU A 112 7.24 -11.28 -4.22
C GLU A 112 7.52 -12.65 -3.60
N PRO A 113 6.59 -13.64 -3.60
CA PRO A 113 6.93 -14.98 -3.14
C PRO A 113 8.13 -15.62 -3.86
N ALA A 114 8.40 -15.19 -5.10
CA ALA A 114 9.56 -15.64 -5.89
C ALA A 114 10.74 -14.66 -5.87
N THR A 115 10.51 -13.37 -5.60
CA THR A 115 11.52 -12.30 -5.74
C THR A 115 12.01 -11.74 -4.40
N VAL A 116 11.36 -12.10 -3.31
CA VAL A 116 11.77 -11.84 -1.93
C VAL A 116 12.13 -13.18 -1.29
N THR A 117 13.39 -13.56 -1.41
CA THR A 117 13.91 -14.82 -0.84
C THR A 117 13.88 -14.78 0.69
N GLU A 118 14.00 -15.94 1.36
CA GLU A 118 14.01 -16.06 2.83
C GLU A 118 12.75 -15.50 3.51
N ARG A 119 11.64 -15.37 2.74
CA ARG A 119 10.33 -14.90 3.18
C ARG A 119 10.31 -13.53 3.85
N ARG A 120 11.34 -12.70 3.64
CA ARG A 120 11.40 -11.31 4.12
C ARG A 120 12.44 -10.49 3.36
N TYR A 121 12.30 -9.17 3.41
CA TYR A 121 13.36 -8.23 3.07
C TYR A 121 13.72 -7.36 4.27
N PRO A 122 14.97 -6.86 4.38
CA PRO A 122 15.43 -6.09 5.53
C PRO A 122 14.62 -4.80 5.73
N LEU A 123 14.13 -4.63 6.93
CA LEU A 123 13.49 -3.39 7.37
C LEU A 123 13.69 -3.29 8.89
N LEU A 124 14.73 -2.57 9.31
CA LEU A 124 15.05 -2.40 10.73
C LEU A 124 13.85 -1.91 11.52
N PHE A 125 13.66 -2.49 12.70
CA PHE A 125 12.57 -2.22 13.65
C PHE A 125 11.18 -2.64 13.17
N GLN A 126 11.04 -3.27 12.01
CA GLN A 126 9.77 -3.89 11.64
C GLN A 126 9.61 -5.23 12.34
N SER A 127 8.41 -5.50 12.82
CA SER A 127 7.99 -6.77 13.41
C SER A 127 6.52 -7.01 13.08
N GLY A 128 6.14 -8.27 13.03
CA GLY A 128 4.79 -8.74 12.74
C GLY A 128 4.82 -9.90 11.76
N GLU A 129 3.79 -10.74 11.83
CA GLU A 129 3.67 -12.00 11.10
C GLU A 129 4.80 -13.00 11.37
N THR A 130 4.78 -14.12 10.65
CA THR A 130 5.73 -15.22 10.84
C THR A 130 6.43 -15.60 9.55
N ALA A 131 7.61 -16.19 9.69
CA ALA A 131 8.33 -16.89 8.64
C ALA A 131 8.99 -18.13 9.23
N PHE A 132 8.77 -19.30 8.62
CA PHE A 132 9.29 -20.58 9.12
C PHE A 132 8.84 -20.93 10.55
N GLY A 133 7.62 -20.50 10.93
CA GLY A 133 7.06 -20.71 12.27
C GLY A 133 7.62 -19.77 13.35
N LEU A 134 8.43 -18.80 13.00
CA LEU A 134 9.07 -17.84 13.91
C LEU A 134 8.58 -16.41 13.65
N PRO A 135 8.55 -15.54 14.65
CA PRO A 135 8.26 -14.12 14.44
C PRO A 135 9.25 -13.49 13.46
N VAL A 136 8.76 -12.66 12.54
CA VAL A 136 9.63 -11.85 11.69
C VAL A 136 10.04 -10.59 12.45
N VAL A 137 11.33 -10.38 12.61
CA VAL A 137 11.90 -9.19 13.26
C VAL A 137 12.97 -8.57 12.34
N ASP A 138 13.00 -7.24 12.28
CA ASP A 138 13.85 -6.45 11.37
C ASP A 138 13.66 -6.83 9.90
N GLY A 139 12.44 -7.21 9.56
CA GLY A 139 12.09 -7.60 8.22
C GLY A 139 10.62 -7.39 7.90
N GLN A 140 10.34 -7.17 6.62
CA GLN A 140 8.99 -7.17 6.08
C GLN A 140 8.78 -8.44 5.27
N HIS A 141 7.70 -9.15 5.56
CA HIS A 141 7.26 -10.31 4.78
C HIS A 141 6.87 -9.92 3.34
N PRO A 142 6.96 -10.82 2.36
CA PRO A 142 6.46 -10.59 1.01
C PRO A 142 4.93 -10.56 0.98
N HIS A 143 4.37 -9.85 0.03
CA HIS A 143 2.96 -9.97 -0.30
C HIS A 143 2.65 -11.36 -0.88
N ASP A 144 1.38 -11.77 -0.76
CA ASP A 144 0.89 -12.99 -1.38
C ASP A 144 0.86 -12.88 -2.91
N LEU A 145 0.97 -14.01 -3.62
CA LEU A 145 0.77 -14.05 -5.06
C LEU A 145 -0.56 -13.41 -5.46
N ILE A 146 -1.63 -13.68 -4.71
CA ILE A 146 -2.95 -13.13 -4.93
C ILE A 146 -3.21 -12.09 -3.84
N MET A 147 -3.06 -10.81 -4.21
CA MET A 147 -3.30 -9.69 -3.30
C MET A 147 -4.75 -9.20 -3.34
N GLU A 148 -5.47 -9.41 -4.46
CA GLU A 148 -6.88 -9.07 -4.59
C GLU A 148 -7.57 -9.88 -5.69
N ILE A 149 -8.79 -10.33 -5.39
CA ILE A 149 -9.81 -10.80 -6.35
C ILE A 149 -11.12 -10.22 -5.84
N SER A 150 -11.58 -9.15 -6.47
CA SER A 150 -12.76 -8.42 -6.01
C SER A 150 -13.68 -7.98 -7.13
N GLY A 151 -14.92 -7.71 -6.75
CA GLY A 151 -15.92 -7.06 -7.56
C GLY A 151 -16.53 -5.87 -6.83
N ARG A 152 -16.96 -4.87 -7.59
CA ARG A 152 -17.71 -3.73 -7.10
C ARG A 152 -18.87 -3.44 -8.01
N TYR A 153 -20.03 -3.22 -7.41
CA TYR A 153 -21.22 -2.76 -8.09
C TYR A 153 -21.71 -1.47 -7.47
N ASP A 154 -21.87 -0.45 -8.31
CA ASP A 154 -22.35 0.86 -7.91
C ASP A 154 -23.72 1.15 -8.55
N PHE A 155 -24.60 1.77 -7.77
CA PHE A 155 -25.89 2.26 -8.22
C PHE A 155 -26.03 3.75 -7.90
N ASN A 156 -26.14 4.57 -8.94
CA ASN A 156 -26.35 6.01 -8.84
C ASN A 156 -27.84 6.28 -8.53
N VAL A 157 -28.16 6.54 -7.27
CA VAL A 157 -29.51 6.93 -6.84
C VAL A 157 -29.87 8.31 -7.40
N SER A 158 -28.91 9.24 -7.38
CA SER A 158 -28.99 10.57 -7.95
C SER A 158 -27.62 11.02 -8.46
N GLU A 159 -27.50 12.23 -8.99
CA GLU A 159 -26.22 12.82 -9.41
C GLU A 159 -25.22 12.99 -8.25
N ARG A 160 -25.69 13.04 -7.01
CA ARG A 160 -24.87 13.25 -5.80
C ARG A 160 -24.82 12.06 -4.87
N THR A 161 -25.65 11.03 -5.11
CA THR A 161 -25.76 9.88 -4.19
C THR A 161 -25.60 8.59 -4.93
N GLN A 162 -24.62 7.79 -4.49
CA GLN A 162 -24.29 6.47 -5.01
C GLN A 162 -24.30 5.46 -3.85
N LEU A 163 -24.91 4.32 -4.07
CA LEU A 163 -24.82 3.14 -3.20
C LEU A 163 -23.89 2.13 -3.87
N TYR A 164 -23.15 1.37 -3.09
CA TYR A 164 -22.33 0.31 -3.64
C TYR A 164 -22.16 -0.87 -2.71
N VAL A 165 -21.87 -2.01 -3.32
CA VAL A 165 -21.32 -3.20 -2.69
C VAL A 165 -19.97 -3.52 -3.31
N TYR A 166 -19.00 -3.86 -2.47
CA TYR A 166 -17.66 -4.27 -2.86
C TYR A 166 -17.24 -5.47 -2.04
N GLY A 167 -16.44 -6.36 -2.60
CA GLY A 167 -15.85 -7.46 -1.89
C GLY A 167 -15.36 -8.58 -2.78
N GLY A 168 -14.85 -9.63 -2.13
CA GLY A 168 -14.32 -10.80 -2.81
C GLY A 168 -13.63 -11.76 -1.85
N PRO A 169 -13.12 -12.89 -2.38
CA PRO A 169 -12.39 -13.87 -1.58
C PRO A 169 -11.08 -13.32 -1.01
N VAL A 170 -10.44 -12.39 -1.71
CA VAL A 170 -9.31 -11.59 -1.21
C VAL A 170 -9.58 -10.13 -1.60
N ALA A 171 -9.66 -9.24 -0.61
CA ALA A 171 -9.97 -7.83 -0.84
C ALA A 171 -9.57 -6.96 0.36
N GLU A 172 -9.75 -5.64 0.25
CA GLU A 172 -9.45 -4.68 1.32
C GLU A 172 -10.74 -4.22 2.01
N PRO A 173 -10.92 -4.45 3.33
CA PRO A 173 -12.05 -3.92 4.07
C PRO A 173 -11.96 -2.40 4.26
N ALA A 174 -13.07 -1.76 4.63
CA ALA A 174 -13.13 -0.33 4.94
C ALA A 174 -12.45 -0.02 6.29
N LEU A 175 -11.12 -0.18 6.33
CA LEU A 175 -10.29 0.03 7.52
C LEU A 175 -8.90 0.55 7.11
N GLY A 176 -8.55 1.74 7.56
CA GLY A 176 -7.29 2.38 7.21
C GLY A 176 -7.37 3.37 6.05
N PRO A 177 -6.27 4.12 5.82
CA PRO A 177 -6.04 4.89 4.60
C PRO A 177 -5.80 3.96 3.40
N PRO A 178 -5.65 4.50 2.17
CA PRO A 178 -5.15 3.70 1.06
C PRO A 178 -3.85 2.98 1.43
N ALA A 179 -3.70 1.73 1.03
CA ALA A 179 -2.50 0.94 1.30
C ALA A 179 -1.23 1.61 0.75
N PHE A 180 -0.10 1.49 1.46
CA PHE A 180 1.13 2.19 1.11
C PHE A 180 1.61 1.98 -0.34
N PRO A 181 1.47 0.80 -0.97
CA PRO A 181 1.90 0.61 -2.36
C PRO A 181 1.10 1.44 -3.37
N HIS A 182 -0.09 1.90 -2.97
CA HIS A 182 -1.04 2.63 -3.81
C HIS A 182 -1.13 4.12 -3.50
N ARG A 183 -0.59 4.59 -2.36
CA ARG A 183 -0.58 6.02 -2.04
C ARG A 183 0.38 6.78 -2.96
N ALA A 184 -0.09 7.87 -3.56
CA ALA A 184 0.74 8.73 -4.39
C ALA A 184 1.91 9.35 -3.61
N SER A 185 1.74 9.60 -2.30
CA SER A 185 2.79 10.08 -1.37
C SER A 185 3.89 9.07 -1.10
N ALA A 186 3.63 7.75 -1.27
CA ALA A 186 4.55 6.66 -1.00
C ALA A 186 5.09 5.99 -2.29
N SER A 187 4.58 6.34 -3.47
CA SER A 187 4.77 5.63 -4.74
C SER A 187 6.21 5.45 -5.19
N GLU A 188 7.13 6.26 -4.67
CA GLU A 188 8.55 6.24 -5.02
C GLU A 188 9.43 5.50 -4.01
N ASN A 189 8.90 5.20 -2.81
CA ASN A 189 9.61 4.46 -1.78
C ASN A 189 9.37 2.95 -1.95
N PRO A 190 10.39 2.13 -2.22
CA PRO A 190 10.24 0.69 -2.41
C PRO A 190 9.98 -0.10 -1.12
N LEU A 191 10.14 0.52 0.07
CA LEU A 191 10.04 -0.16 1.35
C LEU A 191 8.67 0.10 2.00
N ALA A 192 8.20 -0.91 2.73
CA ALA A 192 6.99 -0.78 3.54
C ALA A 192 7.14 0.29 4.63
N VAL A 193 6.00 0.74 5.13
CA VAL A 193 5.90 1.67 6.27
C VAL A 193 6.16 0.91 7.56
N LEU A 194 6.93 1.45 8.48
CA LEU A 194 7.09 0.83 9.81
C LEU A 194 5.75 0.75 10.56
N GLY A 195 4.89 1.75 10.37
CA GLY A 195 3.54 1.79 10.93
C GLY A 195 2.52 0.86 10.27
N HIS A 196 2.91 0.04 9.28
CA HIS A 196 2.03 -0.81 8.47
C HIS A 196 1.01 -1.59 9.30
N HIS A 197 1.45 -2.28 10.37
CA HIS A 197 0.57 -3.08 11.23
C HIS A 197 -0.43 -2.28 12.07
N GLN A 198 -0.26 -0.97 12.22
CA GLN A 198 -1.19 -0.07 12.90
C GLN A 198 -2.06 0.71 11.90
N GLU A 199 -1.61 0.90 10.67
CA GLU A 199 -2.20 1.82 9.71
C GLU A 199 -3.02 1.13 8.61
N ASP A 200 -2.43 0.17 7.88
CA ASP A 200 -2.97 -0.36 6.62
C ASP A 200 -2.71 -1.85 6.33
N SER A 201 -2.31 -2.68 7.32
CA SER A 201 -2.00 -4.10 7.08
C SER A 201 -3.19 -4.95 6.63
N THR A 202 -4.42 -4.48 6.84
CA THR A 202 -5.62 -5.19 6.39
C THR A 202 -5.91 -5.05 4.88
N HIS A 203 -5.00 -4.45 4.10
CA HIS A 203 -5.20 -4.29 2.65
C HIS A 203 -5.24 -5.63 1.88
N ILE A 204 -4.78 -6.71 2.47
CA ILE A 204 -4.98 -8.08 1.99
C ILE A 204 -5.73 -8.83 3.09
N SER A 205 -7.05 -8.91 2.95
CA SER A 205 -7.93 -9.63 3.88
C SER A 205 -8.79 -10.63 3.11
N ASN A 206 -9.22 -11.69 3.80
CA ASN A 206 -10.00 -12.75 3.17
C ASN A 206 -11.50 -12.55 3.40
N ASN A 207 -12.31 -12.96 2.40
CA ASN A 207 -13.78 -12.98 2.45
C ASN A 207 -14.40 -11.65 2.89
N VAL A 208 -14.01 -10.59 2.19
CA VAL A 208 -14.46 -9.22 2.47
C VAL A 208 -15.79 -8.93 1.79
N VAL A 209 -16.70 -8.31 2.55
CA VAL A 209 -17.91 -7.67 2.02
C VAL A 209 -18.03 -6.28 2.61
N THR A 210 -18.11 -5.27 1.76
CA THR A 210 -18.25 -3.86 2.11
C THR A 210 -19.53 -3.30 1.50
N LEU A 211 -20.31 -2.62 2.30
CA LEU A 211 -21.43 -1.78 1.86
C LEU A 211 -21.05 -0.32 2.05
N GLY A 212 -21.35 0.51 1.08
CA GLY A 212 -21.02 1.91 1.16
C GLY A 212 -22.04 2.83 0.51
N VAL A 213 -22.05 4.07 0.99
CA VAL A 213 -22.80 5.18 0.42
C VAL A 213 -21.87 6.37 0.22
N ILE A 214 -21.96 6.96 -0.96
CA ILE A 214 -21.33 8.25 -1.29
C ILE A 214 -22.46 9.26 -1.43
N SER A 215 -22.36 10.39 -0.73
CA SER A 215 -23.32 11.49 -0.87
C SER A 215 -22.57 12.84 -0.78
N GLY A 216 -22.59 13.58 -1.88
CA GLY A 216 -21.79 14.80 -1.99
C GLY A 216 -20.30 14.50 -1.70
N PRO A 217 -19.64 15.21 -0.76
CA PRO A 217 -18.22 15.00 -0.45
C PRO A 217 -17.95 13.85 0.53
N VAL A 218 -18.98 13.13 0.99
CA VAL A 218 -18.89 12.17 2.08
C VAL A 218 -19.06 10.74 1.56
N GLN A 219 -18.18 9.84 1.98
CA GLN A 219 -18.31 8.38 1.82
C GLN A 219 -18.36 7.74 3.20
N LEU A 220 -19.37 6.90 3.44
CA LEU A 220 -19.53 6.10 4.64
C LEU A 220 -19.59 4.63 4.25
N GLU A 221 -18.85 3.79 4.97
CA GLU A 221 -18.66 2.38 4.65
C GLU A 221 -18.73 1.51 5.90
N ALA A 222 -19.18 0.28 5.71
CA ALA A 222 -19.08 -0.78 6.72
C ALA A 222 -18.66 -2.07 6.04
N SER A 223 -17.76 -2.81 6.68
CA SER A 223 -17.22 -4.08 6.15
C SER A 223 -17.31 -5.20 7.17
N THR A 224 -17.48 -6.42 6.66
CA THR A 224 -17.17 -7.64 7.39
C THR A 224 -16.11 -8.42 6.61
N PHE A 225 -15.20 -9.06 7.33
CA PHE A 225 -14.05 -9.75 6.73
C PHE A 225 -13.46 -10.79 7.71
N ARG A 226 -12.58 -11.65 7.22
CA ARG A 226 -11.75 -12.48 8.09
C ARG A 226 -10.57 -11.66 8.60
N GLY A 227 -10.43 -11.56 9.94
CA GLY A 227 -9.44 -10.69 10.58
C GLY A 227 -8.04 -11.28 10.68
N THR A 228 -7.91 -12.61 10.57
CA THR A 228 -6.59 -13.27 10.62
C THR A 228 -5.75 -12.86 9.42
N GLU A 229 -4.54 -12.39 9.67
CA GLU A 229 -3.57 -12.07 8.62
C GLU A 229 -3.23 -13.30 7.78
N PRO A 230 -2.81 -13.14 6.51
CA PRO A 230 -2.43 -14.27 5.65
C PRO A 230 -1.36 -15.14 6.29
N ASN A 231 -1.41 -16.43 6.01
CA ASN A 231 -0.41 -17.39 6.53
C ASN A 231 0.93 -17.28 5.77
N GLU A 232 1.92 -18.07 6.19
CA GLU A 232 3.27 -18.05 5.59
C GLU A 232 3.34 -18.61 4.16
N ASN A 233 2.30 -19.28 3.66
CA ASN A 233 2.24 -19.79 2.30
C ASN A 233 1.75 -18.69 1.34
N ARG A 234 2.67 -17.88 0.87
CA ARG A 234 2.39 -16.72 0.00
C ARG A 234 1.94 -17.07 -1.42
N TRP A 235 1.85 -18.37 -1.76
CA TRP A 235 1.43 -18.83 -3.09
C TRP A 235 -0.06 -19.15 -3.20
N ASN A 236 -0.79 -19.19 -2.10
CA ASN A 236 -2.23 -19.40 -2.05
C ASN A 236 -2.95 -18.16 -1.49
N PHE A 237 -4.22 -18.28 -1.23
CA PHE A 237 -4.97 -17.38 -0.34
C PHE A 237 -5.75 -18.20 0.67
N ASP A 238 -6.00 -17.61 1.83
CA ASP A 238 -6.66 -18.27 2.92
C ASP A 238 -8.19 -18.16 2.81
N GLY A 239 -8.87 -19.18 3.28
CA GLY A 239 -10.32 -19.17 3.41
C GLY A 239 -10.76 -18.89 4.85
N GLY A 240 -12.05 -19.00 5.11
CA GLY A 240 -12.66 -18.94 6.44
C GLY A 240 -13.77 -17.91 6.53
N ALA A 241 -14.69 -18.12 7.49
CA ALA A 241 -15.82 -17.20 7.66
C ALA A 241 -15.37 -15.81 8.09
N PRO A 242 -16.04 -14.74 7.66
CA PRO A 242 -15.86 -13.41 8.23
C PRO A 242 -16.14 -13.42 9.73
N ASN A 243 -15.24 -12.83 10.51
CA ASN A 243 -15.32 -12.76 11.97
C ASN A 243 -15.05 -11.35 12.51
N SER A 244 -14.71 -10.41 11.63
CA SER A 244 -14.25 -9.07 11.97
C SER A 244 -15.13 -8.03 11.27
N PHE A 245 -15.16 -6.81 11.84
CA PHE A 245 -16.00 -5.72 11.37
C PHE A 245 -15.24 -4.40 11.40
N SER A 246 -15.52 -3.54 10.41
CA SER A 246 -14.98 -2.19 10.37
C SER A 246 -15.98 -1.19 9.81
N SER A 247 -15.69 0.08 10.03
CA SER A 247 -16.37 1.21 9.40
C SER A 247 -15.36 2.30 9.07
N ARG A 248 -15.62 3.03 7.98
CA ARG A 248 -14.79 4.15 7.55
C ARG A 248 -15.67 5.30 7.09
N LEU A 249 -15.32 6.48 7.57
CA LEU A 249 -15.84 7.76 7.10
C LEU A 249 -14.73 8.46 6.31
N THR A 250 -15.01 8.83 5.08
CA THR A 250 -14.10 9.61 4.24
C THR A 250 -14.79 10.90 3.80
N VAL A 251 -14.07 12.01 3.85
CA VAL A 251 -14.54 13.33 3.42
C VAL A 251 -13.56 13.90 2.40
N ALA A 252 -14.03 14.06 1.16
CA ALA A 252 -13.30 14.77 0.11
C ALA A 252 -13.57 16.27 0.24
N ALA A 253 -12.77 16.97 1.02
CA ALA A 253 -12.93 18.40 1.28
C ALA A 253 -12.74 19.25 0.01
N SER A 254 -11.95 18.74 -0.93
CA SER A 254 -11.76 19.30 -2.27
C SER A 254 -11.19 18.26 -3.23
N GLY A 255 -11.03 18.60 -4.51
CA GLY A 255 -10.29 17.75 -5.46
C GLY A 255 -8.82 17.51 -5.08
N ASN A 256 -8.29 18.26 -4.12
CA ASN A 256 -6.89 18.19 -3.66
C ASN A 256 -6.72 17.68 -2.23
N LEU A 257 -7.80 17.47 -1.48
CA LEU A 257 -7.73 17.14 -0.05
C LEU A 257 -8.80 16.14 0.35
N VAL A 258 -8.37 15.02 0.94
CA VAL A 258 -9.23 13.98 1.50
C VAL A 258 -8.82 13.70 2.93
N GLY A 259 -9.80 13.61 3.83
CA GLY A 259 -9.63 13.13 5.20
C GLY A 259 -10.40 11.82 5.39
N GLN A 260 -9.86 10.92 6.20
CA GLN A 260 -10.54 9.69 6.60
C GLN A 260 -10.41 9.43 8.10
N PHE A 261 -11.40 8.76 8.65
CA PHE A 261 -11.39 8.14 9.98
C PHE A 261 -11.99 6.75 9.88
N SER A 262 -11.34 5.75 10.46
CA SER A 262 -11.87 4.39 10.49
C SER A 262 -11.64 3.71 11.83
N MET A 263 -12.49 2.72 12.12
CA MET A 263 -12.40 1.87 13.28
C MET A 263 -12.82 0.46 12.92
N GLY A 264 -12.11 -0.55 13.43
CA GLY A 264 -12.47 -1.94 13.22
C GLY A 264 -12.01 -2.84 14.36
N ARG A 265 -12.83 -3.84 14.69
CA ARG A 265 -12.44 -4.96 15.53
C ARG A 265 -11.93 -6.08 14.63
N ILE A 266 -10.68 -6.46 14.82
CA ILE A 266 -9.99 -7.51 14.08
C ILE A 266 -9.84 -8.68 15.05
N ASN A 267 -10.53 -9.77 14.77
CA ASN A 267 -10.52 -10.94 15.61
C ASN A 267 -9.45 -11.93 15.16
N ASN A 268 -8.73 -12.53 16.12
CA ASN A 268 -7.66 -13.50 15.85
C ASN A 268 -6.64 -12.99 14.84
N ARG A 269 -6.11 -11.78 15.04
CA ARG A 269 -5.28 -11.10 14.07
C ARG A 269 -4.00 -11.85 13.74
N GLU A 270 -3.25 -12.25 14.77
CA GLU A 270 -1.93 -12.85 14.62
C GLU A 270 -1.98 -14.38 14.74
N ALA A 271 -1.24 -15.08 13.90
CA ALA A 271 -1.17 -16.53 13.91
C ALA A 271 -0.56 -17.08 15.23
N LEU A 272 0.39 -16.36 15.82
CA LEU A 272 1.04 -16.74 17.09
C LEU A 272 0.22 -16.34 18.32
N GLU A 273 -0.73 -15.42 18.17
CA GLU A 273 -1.66 -15.00 19.23
C GLU A 273 -3.13 -15.19 18.78
N PRO A 274 -3.60 -16.43 18.55
CA PRO A 274 -4.89 -16.71 17.89
C PRO A 274 -6.12 -16.28 18.68
N ASN A 275 -5.98 -15.94 19.95
CA ASN A 275 -7.09 -15.47 20.80
C ASN A 275 -7.04 -13.96 21.06
N LEU A 276 -6.10 -13.25 20.42
CA LEU A 276 -5.96 -11.81 20.60
C LEU A 276 -6.78 -11.05 19.57
N ASP A 277 -7.81 -10.39 20.06
CA ASP A 277 -8.58 -9.43 19.28
C ASP A 277 -7.98 -8.03 19.40
N THR A 278 -7.99 -7.29 18.30
CA THR A 278 -7.45 -5.94 18.22
C THR A 278 -8.52 -4.94 17.79
N LEU A 279 -8.66 -3.85 18.54
CA LEU A 279 -9.39 -2.66 18.08
C LEU A 279 -8.42 -1.74 17.37
N ARG A 280 -8.51 -1.66 16.05
CA ARG A 280 -7.76 -0.70 15.23
C ARG A 280 -8.55 0.57 15.03
N THR A 281 -7.89 1.72 15.20
CA THR A 281 -8.44 3.03 14.89
C THR A 281 -7.43 3.77 14.02
N THR A 282 -7.86 4.39 12.93
CA THR A 282 -6.97 5.18 12.07
C THR A 282 -7.58 6.52 11.71
N ALA A 283 -6.73 7.49 11.46
CA ALA A 283 -7.11 8.76 10.84
C ALA A 283 -6.03 9.18 9.86
N SER A 284 -6.42 9.79 8.75
CA SER A 284 -5.46 10.35 7.80
C SER A 284 -5.98 11.58 7.09
N VAL A 285 -5.02 12.39 6.63
CA VAL A 285 -5.26 13.52 5.72
C VAL A 285 -4.31 13.35 4.55
N ILE A 286 -4.87 13.31 3.34
CA ILE A 286 -4.13 13.14 2.09
C ILE A 286 -4.33 14.36 1.24
N HIS A 287 -3.21 14.96 0.79
CA HIS A 287 -3.16 16.14 -0.05
C HIS A 287 -2.46 15.83 -1.36
N TYR A 288 -3.01 16.37 -2.44
CA TYR A 288 -2.42 16.32 -3.76
C TYR A 288 -2.53 17.67 -4.44
N LYS A 289 -1.46 18.15 -5.06
CA LYS A 289 -1.49 19.39 -5.82
C LYS A 289 -0.59 19.30 -7.05
N ARG A 290 -1.17 19.51 -8.23
CA ARG A 290 -0.46 19.64 -9.49
C ARG A 290 0.06 21.06 -9.67
N PHE A 291 1.20 21.19 -10.35
CA PHE A 291 1.76 22.44 -10.87
C PHE A 291 2.31 22.23 -12.28
N SER A 292 2.80 23.27 -12.95
CA SER A 292 3.13 23.24 -14.39
C SER A 292 4.11 22.13 -14.79
N SER A 293 5.07 21.77 -13.93
CA SER A 293 6.13 20.80 -14.24
C SER A 293 6.09 19.52 -13.41
N GLY A 294 5.00 19.28 -12.67
CA GLY A 294 4.88 18.11 -11.82
C GLY A 294 3.75 18.19 -10.80
N TYR A 295 3.93 17.53 -9.66
CA TYR A 295 2.97 17.54 -8.55
C TYR A 295 3.66 17.30 -7.21
N VAL A 296 2.94 17.58 -6.15
CA VAL A 296 3.24 17.15 -4.79
C VAL A 296 2.06 16.32 -4.25
N ALA A 297 2.38 15.17 -3.65
CA ALA A 297 1.45 14.32 -2.92
C ALA A 297 1.97 14.14 -1.50
N SER A 298 1.12 14.33 -0.49
CA SER A 298 1.52 14.22 0.92
C SER A 298 0.42 13.55 1.72
N SER A 299 0.80 12.73 2.71
CA SER A 299 -0.12 12.05 3.63
C SER A 299 0.37 12.22 5.05
N LEU A 300 -0.55 12.54 5.96
CA LEU A 300 -0.36 12.44 7.40
C LEU A 300 -1.30 11.37 7.91
N ILE A 301 -0.75 10.35 8.56
CA ILE A 301 -1.47 9.15 8.98
C ILE A 301 -1.21 8.91 10.46
N TRP A 302 -2.25 8.53 11.17
CA TRP A 302 -2.20 7.97 12.51
C TRP A 302 -2.91 6.63 12.51
N GLY A 303 -2.25 5.62 13.07
CA GLY A 303 -2.80 4.32 13.34
C GLY A 303 -2.64 3.93 14.80
N ARG A 304 -3.61 3.22 15.34
CA ARG A 304 -3.61 2.73 16.71
C ARG A 304 -4.22 1.34 16.78
N ASN A 305 -3.46 0.41 17.31
CA ASN A 305 -3.95 -0.89 17.74
C ASN A 305 -4.10 -0.91 19.26
N LYS A 306 -5.25 -1.38 19.74
CA LYS A 306 -5.51 -1.66 21.14
C LYS A 306 -5.92 -3.12 21.27
N ASP A 307 -5.17 -3.91 22.02
CA ASP A 307 -5.50 -5.29 22.31
C ASP A 307 -6.65 -5.37 23.30
N MET A 308 -7.63 -6.23 23.00
CA MET A 308 -8.92 -6.21 23.69
C MET A 308 -9.00 -7.17 24.86
N GLU A 309 -8.19 -8.25 24.86
CA GLU A 309 -8.31 -9.37 25.78
C GLU A 309 -7.15 -9.51 26.77
N SER A 310 -6.10 -8.70 26.62
CA SER A 310 -5.02 -8.69 27.59
C SER A 310 -5.48 -8.02 28.89
N HIS A 311 -5.15 -8.61 30.03
CA HIS A 311 -5.34 -7.98 31.35
C HIS A 311 -4.56 -6.66 31.46
N GLU A 312 -3.54 -6.51 30.64
CA GLU A 312 -2.74 -5.31 30.45
C GLU A 312 -3.20 -4.59 29.17
N ARG A 313 -3.39 -3.28 29.25
CA ARG A 313 -3.85 -2.46 28.13
C ARG A 313 -2.72 -2.23 27.13
N ARG A 314 -2.44 -3.19 26.26
CA ARG A 314 -1.48 -3.02 25.15
C ARG A 314 -2.05 -2.04 24.13
N ILE A 315 -1.37 -0.94 23.92
CA ILE A 315 -1.75 0.09 22.96
C ILE A 315 -0.49 0.50 22.18
N PHE A 316 -0.58 0.38 20.86
CA PHE A 316 0.51 0.73 19.94
C PHE A 316 0.03 1.78 18.96
N ASN A 317 0.73 2.92 18.90
CA ASN A 317 0.45 3.99 17.96
C ASN A 317 1.55 4.05 16.90
N ALA A 318 1.14 4.45 15.71
CA ALA A 318 2.02 4.82 14.62
C ALA A 318 1.62 6.17 14.07
N TYR A 319 2.61 6.98 13.71
CA TYR A 319 2.42 8.27 13.05
C TYR A 319 3.35 8.32 11.86
N THR A 320 2.79 8.54 10.68
CA THR A 320 3.53 8.58 9.42
C THR A 320 3.22 9.87 8.68
N LEU A 321 4.27 10.61 8.31
CA LEU A 321 4.24 11.70 7.36
C LEU A 321 5.00 11.28 6.11
N GLU A 322 4.31 11.24 4.98
CA GLU A 322 4.90 10.92 3.67
C GLU A 322 4.71 12.09 2.72
N SER A 323 5.69 12.36 1.88
CA SER A 323 5.56 13.31 0.79
C SER A 323 6.41 12.90 -0.39
N THR A 324 5.82 12.96 -1.58
CA THR A 324 6.50 12.75 -2.87
C THR A 324 6.29 13.98 -3.74
N VAL A 325 7.36 14.49 -4.32
CA VAL A 325 7.35 15.59 -5.28
C VAL A 325 7.89 15.07 -6.62
N ASN A 326 7.06 15.14 -7.65
CA ASN A 326 7.53 15.03 -9.04
C ASN A 326 7.84 16.42 -9.56
N PHE A 327 8.99 16.62 -10.19
CA PHE A 327 9.37 17.91 -10.76
C PHE A 327 10.17 17.72 -12.04
N LEU A 328 10.08 18.73 -12.93
CA LEU A 328 10.66 18.66 -14.27
C LEU A 328 10.28 17.35 -14.99
N THR A 329 9.08 16.85 -14.73
CA THR A 329 8.43 15.66 -15.31
C THR A 329 9.14 14.31 -15.10
N LYS A 330 10.45 14.31 -14.87
CA LYS A 330 11.29 13.12 -14.82
C LYS A 330 12.00 12.88 -13.46
N ASN A 331 11.94 13.87 -12.57
CA ASN A 331 12.64 13.81 -11.29
C ASN A 331 11.64 13.63 -10.16
N TRP A 332 12.07 12.90 -9.14
CA TRP A 332 11.28 12.52 -7.98
C TRP A 332 12.10 12.78 -6.74
N ALA A 333 11.53 13.41 -5.76
CA ALA A 333 12.07 13.50 -4.41
C ALA A 333 10.99 13.07 -3.43
N TRP A 334 11.35 12.32 -2.40
CA TRP A 334 10.39 11.90 -1.38
C TRP A 334 11.00 11.91 0.01
N THR A 335 10.12 11.97 0.98
CA THR A 335 10.45 11.79 2.39
C THR A 335 9.38 10.96 3.08
N ARG A 336 9.78 10.19 4.10
CA ARG A 336 8.89 9.51 5.05
C ARG A 336 9.46 9.71 6.44
N ILE A 337 8.65 10.24 7.33
CA ILE A 337 8.98 10.43 8.74
C ILE A 337 7.99 9.60 9.54
N GLU A 338 8.52 8.68 10.33
CA GLU A 338 7.74 7.72 11.09
C GLU A 338 8.08 7.80 12.57
N ASN A 339 7.06 7.60 13.43
CA ASN A 339 7.21 7.55 14.87
C ASN A 339 6.27 6.46 15.40
N VAL A 340 6.82 5.28 15.73
CA VAL A 340 6.07 4.05 15.90
C VAL A 340 6.38 3.38 17.22
N ASP A 341 5.34 3.03 17.98
CA ASP A 341 5.47 2.23 19.20
C ASP A 341 5.92 0.80 18.83
N ARG A 342 6.86 0.25 19.60
CA ARG A 342 7.39 -1.10 19.49
C ARG A 342 7.36 -1.82 20.82
N ASP A 343 7.29 -3.15 20.77
CA ASP A 343 7.24 -4.04 21.93
C ASP A 343 8.52 -4.86 22.13
N GLN A 344 8.49 -5.76 23.08
CA GLN A 344 9.61 -6.61 23.45
C GLN A 344 10.01 -7.63 22.36
N THR A 345 9.22 -7.83 21.31
CA THR A 345 9.59 -8.67 20.16
C THR A 345 10.94 -8.25 19.56
N LEU A 346 11.21 -6.93 19.51
CA LEU A 346 12.49 -6.44 19.04
C LEU A 346 13.66 -6.80 19.95
N VAL A 347 13.43 -6.99 21.26
CA VAL A 347 14.46 -7.38 22.24
C VAL A 347 14.75 -8.88 22.14
N ALA A 348 13.70 -9.70 22.13
CA ALA A 348 13.81 -11.15 22.08
C ALA A 348 14.33 -11.68 20.73
N GLY A 349 14.05 -10.96 19.63
CA GLY A 349 14.43 -11.37 18.29
C GLY A 349 13.50 -12.43 17.71
N GLU A 350 14.01 -13.26 16.80
CA GLU A 350 13.25 -14.31 16.10
C GLU A 350 13.22 -15.60 16.93
N THR A 351 12.58 -15.56 18.09
CA THR A 351 12.39 -16.75 18.92
C THR A 351 10.90 -16.91 19.24
N PRO A 352 10.39 -18.13 19.48
CA PRO A 352 8.99 -18.31 19.86
C PRO A 352 8.63 -17.54 21.14
N GLU A 353 9.59 -17.40 22.06
CA GLU A 353 9.43 -16.66 23.31
C GLU A 353 9.26 -15.16 23.09
N ALA A 354 9.66 -14.65 21.96
CA ALA A 354 9.49 -13.23 21.61
C ALA A 354 8.03 -12.78 21.65
N VAL A 355 7.12 -13.68 21.33
CA VAL A 355 5.67 -13.41 21.34
C VAL A 355 5.13 -13.23 22.77
N HIS A 356 5.79 -13.84 23.74
CA HIS A 356 5.36 -13.84 25.14
C HIS A 356 6.13 -12.86 26.02
N VAL A 357 7.14 -12.19 25.48
CA VAL A 357 8.01 -11.28 26.23
C VAL A 357 7.50 -9.84 26.15
N GLY A 358 6.88 -9.40 27.21
CA GLY A 358 6.48 -8.01 27.39
C GLY A 358 5.23 -7.61 26.62
N GLU A 359 4.32 -7.02 27.34
CA GLU A 359 3.00 -6.64 26.85
C GLU A 359 2.86 -5.13 26.68
N GLU A 360 3.86 -4.38 27.12
CA GLU A 360 3.87 -2.91 27.07
C GLU A 360 4.79 -2.39 25.93
N PRO A 361 4.46 -1.27 25.31
CA PRO A 361 5.38 -0.58 24.41
C PRO A 361 6.68 -0.25 25.16
N ILE A 362 7.83 -0.68 24.60
CA ILE A 362 9.14 -0.40 25.18
C ILE A 362 9.67 0.98 24.82
N GLY A 363 9.00 1.66 23.89
CA GLY A 363 9.36 2.98 23.41
C GLY A 363 9.03 3.19 21.95
N ARG A 364 9.34 4.38 21.47
CA ARG A 364 9.08 4.79 20.10
C ARG A 364 10.36 4.77 19.28
N VAL A 365 10.29 4.05 18.16
CA VAL A 365 11.29 4.13 17.11
C VAL A 365 10.90 5.25 16.16
N GLN A 366 11.87 6.03 15.75
CA GLN A 366 11.72 7.05 14.72
C GLN A 366 12.49 6.64 13.48
N ALA A 367 11.93 6.87 12.30
CA ALA A 367 12.64 6.69 11.05
C ALA A 367 12.49 7.93 10.18
N PHE A 368 13.60 8.39 9.61
CA PHE A 368 13.67 9.56 8.74
C PHE A 368 14.24 9.12 7.41
N THR A 369 13.38 8.96 6.41
CA THR A 369 13.77 8.54 5.07
C THR A 369 13.73 9.71 4.10
N PHE A 370 14.77 9.86 3.28
CA PHE A 370 14.83 10.79 2.17
C PHE A 370 15.32 10.07 0.93
N GLY A 371 14.70 10.36 -0.20
CA GLY A 371 15.06 9.71 -1.44
C GLY A 371 14.98 10.66 -2.63
N TYR A 372 15.72 10.28 -3.68
CA TYR A 372 15.71 10.91 -4.98
C TYR A 372 15.73 9.85 -6.07
N GLY A 373 14.98 10.08 -7.13
CA GLY A 373 14.96 9.22 -8.31
C GLY A 373 14.72 10.00 -9.59
N ARG A 374 15.04 9.35 -10.70
CA ARG A 374 14.87 9.93 -12.02
C ARG A 374 14.45 8.88 -13.03
N ASP A 375 13.43 9.23 -13.84
CA ASP A 375 13.05 8.44 -15.01
C ASP A 375 14.13 8.51 -16.08
N LEU A 376 14.58 7.35 -16.53
CA LEU A 376 15.60 7.19 -17.55
C LEU A 376 14.97 7.25 -18.95
N PRO A 377 15.67 7.78 -19.96
CA PRO A 377 15.22 7.67 -21.33
C PRO A 377 15.30 6.21 -21.77
N VAL A 378 14.15 5.65 -22.16
CA VAL A 378 14.05 4.31 -22.72
C VAL A 378 13.33 4.35 -24.06
N PRO A 379 13.66 3.45 -25.01
CA PRO A 379 13.03 3.44 -26.33
C PRO A 379 11.55 2.99 -26.30
N TRP A 380 11.07 2.50 -25.16
CA TRP A 380 9.71 1.98 -25.01
C TRP A 380 8.75 3.08 -24.56
N SER A 381 7.73 3.36 -25.34
CA SER A 381 6.73 4.40 -25.02
C SER A 381 5.75 3.97 -23.93
N SER A 382 5.55 2.65 -23.74
CA SER A 382 4.55 2.09 -22.81
C SER A 382 5.04 1.88 -21.38
N VAL A 383 6.37 2.02 -21.15
CA VAL A 383 7.01 1.72 -19.87
C VAL A 383 7.93 2.85 -19.45
N LYS A 384 7.97 3.15 -18.16
CA LYS A 384 8.95 4.04 -17.54
C LYS A 384 9.93 3.21 -16.68
N LEU A 385 11.20 3.40 -16.95
CA LEU A 385 12.28 2.90 -16.12
C LEU A 385 12.85 4.06 -15.31
N GLY A 386 12.97 3.90 -14.02
CA GLY A 386 13.55 4.87 -13.09
C GLY A 386 14.73 4.31 -12.34
N LEU A 387 15.66 5.17 -11.98
CA LEU A 387 16.75 4.88 -11.04
C LEU A 387 16.53 5.72 -9.80
N GLY A 388 16.66 5.13 -8.61
CA GLY A 388 16.48 5.81 -7.34
C GLY A 388 17.47 5.40 -6.27
N VAL A 389 17.61 6.30 -5.30
CA VAL A 389 18.37 6.07 -4.08
C VAL A 389 17.62 6.68 -2.91
N GLN A 390 17.62 6.01 -1.77
CA GLN A 390 17.12 6.56 -0.52
C GLN A 390 18.03 6.22 0.64
N ALA A 391 18.02 7.09 1.66
CA ALA A 391 18.69 6.87 2.92
C ALA A 391 17.70 7.01 4.06
N THR A 392 17.81 6.14 5.07
CA THR A 392 17.04 6.17 6.29
C THR A 392 17.96 6.27 7.49
N VAL A 393 17.64 7.17 8.42
CA VAL A 393 18.30 7.29 9.71
C VAL A 393 17.28 7.01 10.81
N TYR A 394 17.68 6.18 11.78
CA TYR A 394 16.75 5.78 12.85
C TYR A 394 17.10 6.46 14.18
N GLY A 395 16.05 6.93 14.87
CA GLY A 395 16.07 7.33 16.26
C GLY A 395 15.72 6.14 17.15
N VAL A 396 16.66 5.70 17.96
CA VAL A 396 16.54 4.48 18.77
C VAL A 396 16.25 4.82 20.21
N PRO A 397 15.18 4.29 20.83
CA PRO A 397 14.92 4.48 22.26
C PRO A 397 16.03 3.83 23.09
N PRO A 398 16.32 4.34 24.29
CA PRO A 398 17.47 3.90 25.10
C PRO A 398 17.54 2.39 25.33
N VAL A 399 16.40 1.74 25.54
CA VAL A 399 16.31 0.28 25.79
C VAL A 399 16.77 -0.57 24.61
N LEU A 400 16.62 -0.08 23.37
CA LEU A 400 17.02 -0.78 22.15
C LEU A 400 18.47 -0.47 21.70
N LYS A 401 19.11 0.57 22.25
CA LYS A 401 20.48 0.94 21.84
C LYS A 401 21.54 -0.15 22.04
N PRO A 402 21.51 -0.95 23.13
CA PRO A 402 22.45 -2.08 23.26
C PRO A 402 22.34 -3.11 22.15
N ILE A 403 21.17 -3.23 21.50
CA ILE A 403 20.85 -4.23 20.48
C ILE A 403 21.11 -3.66 19.07
N TYR A 404 20.69 -2.42 18.81
CA TYR A 404 20.70 -1.80 17.48
C TYR A 404 21.84 -0.80 17.25
N GLY A 405 22.53 -0.39 18.32
CA GLY A 405 23.45 0.73 18.27
C GLY A 405 22.75 2.09 18.44
N ASP A 406 23.53 3.16 18.50
CA ASP A 406 23.01 4.50 18.78
C ASP A 406 22.23 5.11 17.60
N ARG A 407 22.68 4.88 16.38
CA ARG A 407 22.12 5.48 15.14
C ARG A 407 22.31 4.54 13.95
N PRO A 408 21.56 3.44 13.87
CA PRO A 408 21.57 2.61 12.67
C PRO A 408 21.04 3.42 11.49
N THR A 409 21.51 3.05 10.29
CA THR A 409 21.13 3.69 9.02
C THR A 409 20.84 2.63 7.98
N GLY A 410 20.07 2.97 6.97
CA GLY A 410 19.86 2.16 5.78
C GLY A 410 20.06 3.00 4.53
N VAL A 411 20.65 2.41 3.50
CA VAL A 411 20.74 2.99 2.16
C VAL A 411 20.19 1.98 1.17
N ALA A 412 19.28 2.40 0.30
CA ALA A 412 18.75 1.55 -0.76
C ALA A 412 18.98 2.19 -2.11
N PHE A 413 19.54 1.43 -3.04
CA PHE A 413 19.62 1.75 -4.46
C PHE A 413 18.60 0.89 -5.20
N PHE A 414 17.91 1.46 -6.18
CA PHE A 414 16.91 0.66 -6.88
C PHE A 414 16.66 1.09 -8.32
N LEU A 415 16.23 0.13 -9.13
CA LEU A 415 15.56 0.36 -10.41
C LEU A 415 14.05 0.24 -10.18
N ARG A 416 13.27 1.14 -10.79
CA ARG A 416 11.82 1.10 -10.79
C ARG A 416 11.29 0.91 -12.19
N LEU A 417 10.33 -0.02 -12.36
CA LEU A 417 9.62 -0.28 -13.61
C LEU A 417 8.11 -0.10 -13.39
N ARG A 418 7.45 0.72 -14.22
CA ARG A 418 6.01 0.93 -14.18
C ARG A 418 5.43 1.28 -15.55
N PRO A 419 4.12 1.17 -15.77
CA PRO A 419 3.47 1.70 -16.98
C PRO A 419 3.73 3.19 -17.14
N ALA A 420 3.87 3.63 -18.39
CA ALA A 420 4.06 5.05 -18.68
C ALA A 420 2.82 5.91 -18.35
N GLY A 421 1.64 5.27 -18.24
CA GLY A 421 0.36 5.96 -18.07
C GLY A 421 -0.02 6.76 -19.33
N ASN A 422 -1.20 7.35 -19.31
CA ASN A 422 -1.70 8.11 -20.47
C ASN A 422 -1.03 9.49 -20.63
N MET A 423 -0.32 9.97 -19.60
CA MET A 423 0.34 11.30 -19.64
C MET A 423 1.47 11.39 -20.67
N ALA A 424 2.19 10.29 -20.94
CA ALA A 424 3.26 10.27 -21.94
C ALA A 424 2.74 10.52 -23.36
N GLN A 425 1.52 10.11 -23.67
CA GLN A 425 0.89 10.31 -24.97
C GLN A 425 0.42 11.77 -25.17
N HIS A 426 -0.05 12.42 -24.09
CA HIS A 426 -0.49 13.82 -24.17
C HIS A 426 0.66 14.80 -24.46
N MET A 427 1.84 14.56 -23.87
CA MET A 427 3.03 15.38 -24.13
C MET A 427 3.61 15.15 -25.53
N GLN A 428 3.52 13.95 -26.09
CA GLN A 428 3.95 13.71 -27.47
C GLN A 428 3.04 14.42 -28.50
N MET A 429 1.74 14.53 -28.25
CA MET A 429 0.82 15.27 -29.09
C MET A 429 1.01 16.80 -29.01
N MET A 430 1.47 17.34 -27.87
CA MET A 430 1.73 18.78 -27.71
C MET A 430 3.09 19.23 -28.30
N HIS A 431 4.02 18.33 -28.57
CA HIS A 431 5.32 18.61 -29.17
C HIS A 431 5.43 18.19 -30.64
N GLY A 432 4.36 17.68 -31.23
CA GLY A 432 4.26 17.24 -32.63
C GLY A 432 3.58 18.25 -33.57
N HIS A 433 3.47 19.53 -33.18
CA HIS A 433 3.02 20.62 -34.01
C HIS A 433 4.04 21.73 -34.09
#